data_1a54e8a316482ba437763b7873a3db41
#
_entry.id   1a54e8a316482ba437763b7873a3db41
#
_cell.length_a   1.000
_cell.length_b   1.000
_cell.length_c   1.000
_cell.angle_alpha   90.00
_cell.angle_beta   90.00
_cell.angle_gamma   90.00
#
_symmetry.space_group_name_H-M   'P 1'
#
loop_
_entity.id
_entity.type
_entity.pdbx_description
1 polymer ?
#
loop_
_entity_poly.entity_id
_entity_poly.type
_entity_poly.pdbx_seq_one_letter_code
_entity_poly.pdbx_strand_id
1 'polypeptide(L)'
;MEISSPSPGLRERKKQQTRDTIIKVALDLFAEHGYEHTTIAEIADAAEVSPRTIFAYFPTKEDIVFCQLPETRERLAQALRERPDGATALDALRDFIAGSLDSDPNAVLRKRILQSDETLRRGERARSGPFEQLMVEAIAEDLHADPDDIRPQIVAAAAAAAFTTVRERDPAALPESDSLEQTMAAIDDVMHFLRGGLDALRQHSHASAPKRASKRS
;
A
#
# COMPACT_ATOMS: atom_id res chain seq x y z
N MET A 1 24.64 22.34 -8.02
CA MET A 1 24.44 23.13 -6.78
C MET A 1 23.46 22.35 -5.94
N GLU A 2 23.98 21.42 -5.10
CA GLU A 2 23.16 20.57 -4.24
C GLU A 2 22.51 21.42 -3.17
N ILE A 3 21.19 21.50 -3.20
CA ILE A 3 20.41 22.08 -2.11
C ILE A 3 20.32 21.03 -1.01
N SER A 4 21.28 21.05 -0.09
CA SER A 4 21.26 20.23 1.12
C SER A 4 20.02 20.61 1.92
N SER A 5 19.04 19.69 2.02
CA SER A 5 17.88 19.87 2.88
C SER A 5 18.35 20.08 4.33
N PRO A 6 17.84 21.07 5.06
CA PRO A 6 18.28 21.33 6.44
C PRO A 6 17.95 20.13 7.31
N SER A 7 18.94 19.62 8.05
CA SER A 7 18.77 18.54 9.01
C SER A 7 17.66 18.89 10.01
N PRO A 8 16.72 17.97 10.32
CA PRO A 8 15.62 18.24 11.24
C PRO A 8 16.17 18.68 12.61
N GLY A 9 15.58 19.73 13.19
CA GLY A 9 15.98 20.28 14.46
C GLY A 9 15.90 19.23 15.58
N LEU A 10 16.63 19.45 16.70
CA LEU A 10 16.67 18.53 17.84
C LEU A 10 15.26 18.19 18.37
N ARG A 11 14.32 19.13 18.34
CA ARG A 11 12.93 18.94 18.76
C ARG A 11 12.19 17.96 17.85
N GLU A 12 12.41 18.10 16.53
CA GLU A 12 11.76 17.22 15.56
C GLU A 12 12.33 15.80 15.62
N ARG A 13 13.65 15.66 15.80
CA ARG A 13 14.28 14.34 16.02
C ARG A 13 13.75 13.65 17.28
N LYS A 14 13.60 14.37 18.40
CA LYS A 14 13.03 13.81 19.64
C LYS A 14 11.56 13.42 19.46
N LYS A 15 10.79 14.21 18.72
CA LYS A 15 9.39 13.91 18.41
C LYS A 15 9.29 12.64 17.56
N GLN A 16 10.12 12.50 16.53
CA GLN A 16 10.17 11.29 15.70
C GLN A 16 10.59 10.07 16.52
N GLN A 17 11.64 10.19 17.33
CA GLN A 17 12.10 9.10 18.20
C GLN A 17 11.01 8.62 19.16
N THR A 18 10.26 9.54 19.81
CA THR A 18 9.13 9.18 20.66
C THR A 18 8.04 8.47 19.88
N ARG A 19 7.71 8.96 18.67
CA ARG A 19 6.73 8.33 17.78
C ARG A 19 7.14 6.89 17.41
N ASP A 20 8.40 6.69 17.05
CA ASP A 20 8.92 5.38 16.66
C ASP A 20 8.94 4.40 17.84
N THR A 21 9.27 4.88 19.02
CA THR A 21 9.20 4.09 20.28
C THR A 21 7.77 3.63 20.56
N ILE A 22 6.77 4.52 20.47
CA ILE A 22 5.36 4.17 20.66
C ILE A 22 4.92 3.11 19.65
N ILE A 23 5.26 3.28 18.37
CA ILE A 23 4.91 2.31 17.32
C ILE A 23 5.50 0.94 17.63
N LYS A 24 6.80 0.89 17.91
CA LYS A 24 7.49 -0.37 18.18
C LYS A 24 6.88 -1.10 19.37
N VAL A 25 6.75 -0.43 20.51
CA VAL A 25 6.20 -0.99 21.75
C VAL A 25 4.75 -1.47 21.54
N ALA A 26 3.92 -0.67 20.85
CA ALA A 26 2.55 -1.05 20.58
C ALA A 26 2.45 -2.31 19.71
N LEU A 27 3.25 -2.40 18.64
CA LEU A 27 3.27 -3.57 17.77
C LEU A 27 3.76 -4.82 18.51
N ASP A 28 4.77 -4.70 19.36
CA ASP A 28 5.25 -5.80 20.18
C ASP A 28 4.14 -6.31 21.12
N LEU A 29 3.45 -5.41 21.83
CA LEU A 29 2.32 -5.75 22.71
C LEU A 29 1.13 -6.33 21.93
N PHE A 30 0.79 -5.79 20.77
CA PHE A 30 -0.28 -6.34 19.93
C PHE A 30 0.04 -7.76 19.45
N ALA A 31 1.29 -8.05 19.16
CA ALA A 31 1.71 -9.39 18.75
C ALA A 31 1.72 -10.39 19.93
N GLU A 32 2.04 -9.95 21.14
CA GLU A 32 2.14 -10.79 22.32
C GLU A 32 0.77 -11.02 22.96
N HIS A 33 0.00 -9.96 23.18
CA HIS A 33 -1.26 -10.00 23.95
C HIS A 33 -2.51 -9.99 23.06
N GLY A 34 -2.36 -9.70 21.75
CA GLY A 34 -3.45 -9.45 20.83
C GLY A 34 -3.90 -7.98 20.80
N TYR A 35 -4.37 -7.54 19.64
CA TYR A 35 -4.76 -6.14 19.45
C TYR A 35 -5.88 -5.71 20.40
N GLU A 36 -6.95 -6.49 20.54
CA GLU A 36 -8.11 -6.10 21.35
C GLU A 36 -7.78 -6.00 22.85
N HIS A 37 -6.93 -6.89 23.36
CA HIS A 37 -6.59 -6.97 24.77
C HIS A 37 -5.53 -5.94 25.21
N THR A 38 -4.79 -5.35 24.28
CA THR A 38 -3.79 -4.33 24.59
C THR A 38 -4.44 -2.96 24.76
N THR A 39 -4.18 -2.29 25.86
CA THR A 39 -4.72 -0.97 26.18
C THR A 39 -3.72 0.16 25.90
N ILE A 40 -4.23 1.39 25.71
CA ILE A 40 -3.37 2.58 25.58
C ILE A 40 -2.54 2.83 26.86
N ALA A 41 -3.04 2.45 28.02
CA ALA A 41 -2.30 2.59 29.29
C ALA A 41 -1.06 1.67 29.31
N GLU A 42 -1.21 0.41 28.93
CA GLU A 42 -0.09 -0.54 28.82
C GLU A 42 0.97 -0.08 27.82
N ILE A 43 0.52 0.43 26.64
CA ILE A 43 1.45 0.99 25.64
C ILE A 43 2.18 2.21 26.22
N ALA A 44 1.48 3.08 26.95
CA ALA A 44 2.06 4.28 27.54
C ALA A 44 3.12 3.94 28.59
N ASP A 45 2.81 2.99 29.49
CA ASP A 45 3.72 2.52 30.52
C ASP A 45 4.97 1.89 29.87
N ALA A 46 4.81 1.00 28.90
CA ALA A 46 5.92 0.34 28.25
C ALA A 46 6.77 1.28 27.36
N ALA A 47 6.16 2.34 26.82
CA ALA A 47 6.87 3.37 26.04
C ALA A 47 7.43 4.52 26.92
N GLU A 48 7.26 4.45 28.24
CA GLU A 48 7.66 5.48 29.22
C GLU A 48 7.10 6.88 28.90
N VAL A 49 5.84 6.94 28.45
CA VAL A 49 5.12 8.18 28.13
C VAL A 49 3.76 8.23 28.84
N SER A 50 3.11 9.39 28.83
CA SER A 50 1.72 9.47 29.30
C SER A 50 0.73 8.99 28.24
N PRO A 51 -0.47 8.45 28.61
CA PRO A 51 -1.55 8.18 27.65
C PRO A 51 -1.93 9.41 26.81
N ARG A 52 -1.90 10.61 27.40
CA ARG A 52 -2.09 11.88 26.71
C ARG A 52 -1.04 12.11 25.61
N THR A 53 0.19 11.68 25.85
CA THR A 53 1.25 11.76 24.86
C THR A 53 0.95 10.85 23.67
N ILE A 54 0.48 9.61 23.92
CA ILE A 54 0.08 8.70 22.82
C ILE A 54 -1.02 9.35 21.98
N PHE A 55 -2.09 9.84 22.59
CA PHE A 55 -3.19 10.50 21.85
C PHE A 55 -2.77 11.76 21.10
N ALA A 56 -1.67 12.42 21.49
CA ALA A 56 -1.12 13.54 20.75
C ALA A 56 -0.44 13.11 19.41
N TYR A 57 0.03 11.84 19.31
CA TYR A 57 0.62 11.27 18.10
C TYR A 57 -0.37 10.44 17.31
N PHE A 58 -1.26 9.72 17.97
CA PHE A 58 -2.18 8.75 17.40
C PHE A 58 -3.56 8.93 18.05
N PRO A 59 -4.53 9.54 17.33
CA PRO A 59 -5.87 9.77 17.84
C PRO A 59 -6.59 8.50 18.32
N THR A 60 -6.31 7.36 17.66
CA THR A 60 -6.87 6.06 18.03
C THR A 60 -5.78 4.98 18.11
N LYS A 61 -6.10 3.88 18.77
CA LYS A 61 -5.22 2.69 18.84
C LYS A 61 -4.96 2.10 17.42
N GLU A 62 -5.95 2.15 16.55
CA GLU A 62 -5.82 1.75 15.15
C GLU A 62 -4.80 2.59 14.38
N ASP A 63 -4.72 3.91 14.65
CA ASP A 63 -3.80 4.80 13.96
C ASP A 63 -2.34 4.44 14.20
N ILE A 64 -2.02 3.73 15.28
CA ILE A 64 -0.68 3.19 15.51
C ILE A 64 -0.38 2.08 14.50
N VAL A 65 -1.34 1.20 14.23
CA VAL A 65 -1.18 0.10 13.26
C VAL A 65 -1.07 0.63 11.83
N PHE A 66 -1.89 1.63 11.49
CA PHE A 66 -2.00 2.18 10.15
C PHE A 66 -1.14 3.43 9.89
N CYS A 67 -0.25 3.78 10.80
CA CYS A 67 0.51 5.04 10.78
C CYS A 67 1.40 5.26 9.55
N GLN A 68 1.72 4.22 8.82
CA GLN A 68 2.56 4.27 7.62
C GLN A 68 1.75 4.46 6.32
N LEU A 69 0.43 4.24 6.34
CA LEU A 69 -0.38 4.29 5.11
C LEU A 69 -0.27 5.62 4.35
N PRO A 70 -0.25 6.80 5.01
CA PRO A 70 -0.09 8.06 4.30
C PRO A 70 1.24 8.16 3.53
N GLU A 71 2.33 7.73 4.15
CA GLU A 71 3.66 7.72 3.53
C GLU A 71 3.74 6.67 2.40
N THR A 72 3.21 5.47 2.65
CA THR A 72 3.13 4.41 1.65
C THR A 72 2.35 4.87 0.41
N ARG A 73 1.22 5.57 0.62
CA ARG A 73 0.43 6.14 -0.46
C ARG A 73 1.21 7.19 -1.27
N GLU A 74 1.93 8.09 -0.60
CA GLU A 74 2.72 9.12 -1.30
C GLU A 74 3.87 8.49 -2.10
N ARG A 75 4.54 7.49 -1.54
CA ARG A 75 5.58 6.73 -2.25
C ARG A 75 5.01 6.01 -3.49
N LEU A 76 3.82 5.40 -3.39
CA LEU A 76 3.16 4.79 -4.55
C LEU A 76 2.80 5.86 -5.59
N ALA A 77 2.22 6.98 -5.16
CA ALA A 77 1.89 8.08 -6.07
C ALA A 77 3.13 8.60 -6.79
N GLN A 78 4.26 8.69 -6.10
CA GLN A 78 5.54 9.08 -6.71
C GLN A 78 6.02 8.01 -7.72
N ALA A 79 6.00 6.73 -7.35
CA ALA A 79 6.40 5.64 -8.25
C ALA A 79 5.55 5.61 -9.54
N LEU A 80 4.24 5.87 -9.42
CA LEU A 80 3.35 5.96 -10.57
C LEU A 80 3.66 7.16 -11.47
N ARG A 81 3.99 8.33 -10.90
CA ARG A 81 4.36 9.53 -11.66
C ARG A 81 5.73 9.43 -12.34
N GLU A 82 6.70 8.80 -11.66
CA GLU A 82 8.10 8.73 -12.10
C GLU A 82 8.41 7.43 -12.87
N ARG A 83 7.37 6.65 -13.23
CA ARG A 83 7.56 5.41 -13.99
C ARG A 83 8.27 5.68 -15.32
N PRO A 84 9.17 4.79 -15.76
CA PRO A 84 9.87 4.94 -17.03
C PRO A 84 8.92 5.00 -18.22
N ASP A 85 9.32 5.66 -19.29
CA ASP A 85 8.58 5.70 -20.55
C ASP A 85 8.30 4.27 -21.05
N GLY A 86 7.04 3.98 -21.34
CA GLY A 86 6.59 2.67 -21.77
C GLY A 86 6.25 1.68 -20.65
N ALA A 87 6.60 1.98 -19.39
CA ALA A 87 6.13 1.20 -18.24
C ALA A 87 4.66 1.50 -17.92
N THR A 88 3.91 0.47 -17.57
CA THR A 88 2.50 0.60 -17.17
C THR A 88 2.36 0.90 -15.68
N ALA A 89 1.16 1.33 -15.26
CA ALA A 89 0.81 1.47 -13.85
C ALA A 89 0.99 0.14 -13.07
N LEU A 90 0.73 -0.99 -13.73
CA LEU A 90 0.94 -2.32 -13.15
C LEU A 90 2.42 -2.66 -12.97
N ASP A 91 3.30 -2.22 -13.89
CA ASP A 91 4.75 -2.36 -13.74
C ASP A 91 5.25 -1.56 -12.53
N ALA A 92 4.84 -0.29 -12.43
CA ALA A 92 5.19 0.57 -11.30
C ALA A 92 4.67 0.02 -9.97
N LEU A 93 3.44 -0.52 -9.94
CA LEU A 93 2.89 -1.16 -8.75
C LEU A 93 3.71 -2.38 -8.32
N ARG A 94 4.07 -3.25 -9.27
CA ARG A 94 4.89 -4.44 -9.01
C ARG A 94 6.24 -4.06 -8.39
N ASP A 95 6.93 -3.09 -8.97
CA ASP A 95 8.24 -2.65 -8.50
C ASP A 95 8.15 -1.94 -7.14
N PHE A 96 7.08 -1.17 -6.93
CA PHE A 96 6.75 -0.56 -5.64
C PHE A 96 6.55 -1.62 -4.56
N ILE A 97 5.80 -2.70 -4.84
CA ILE A 97 5.57 -3.79 -3.89
C ILE A 97 6.90 -4.48 -3.55
N ALA A 98 7.71 -4.82 -4.56
CA ALA A 98 9.02 -5.44 -4.38
C ALA A 98 9.94 -4.59 -3.49
N GLY A 99 10.03 -3.28 -3.75
CA GLY A 99 10.83 -2.37 -2.95
C GLY A 99 10.27 -2.07 -1.56
N SER A 100 8.97 -2.27 -1.34
CA SER A 100 8.33 -2.02 -0.03
C SER A 100 8.53 -3.16 0.96
N LEU A 101 8.77 -4.38 0.51
CA LEU A 101 9.01 -5.54 1.37
C LEU A 101 10.29 -5.39 2.20
N ASP A 102 11.29 -4.68 1.68
CA ASP A 102 12.58 -4.47 2.35
C ASP A 102 12.62 -3.18 3.20
N SER A 103 11.64 -2.29 3.08
CA SER A 103 11.74 -0.93 3.61
C SER A 103 11.11 -0.71 4.99
N ASP A 104 10.22 -1.59 5.46
CA ASP A 104 9.61 -1.49 6.80
C ASP A 104 10.10 -2.65 7.69
N PRO A 105 10.95 -2.38 8.71
CA PRO A 105 11.42 -3.41 9.63
C PRO A 105 10.29 -4.08 10.43
N ASN A 106 9.13 -3.44 10.51
CA ASN A 106 7.96 -3.95 11.21
C ASN A 106 6.90 -4.57 10.26
N ALA A 107 7.19 -4.65 8.95
CA ALA A 107 6.20 -5.10 7.95
C ALA A 107 5.64 -6.50 8.26
N VAL A 108 6.52 -7.46 8.59
CA VAL A 108 6.12 -8.84 8.91
C VAL A 108 5.27 -8.89 10.18
N LEU A 109 5.70 -8.18 11.23
CA LEU A 109 4.98 -8.11 12.51
C LEU A 109 3.60 -7.47 12.32
N ARG A 110 3.55 -6.34 11.60
CA ARG A 110 2.31 -5.64 11.27
C ARG A 110 1.35 -6.51 10.46
N LYS A 111 1.87 -7.23 9.46
CA LYS A 111 1.07 -8.18 8.66
C LYS A 111 0.44 -9.25 9.56
N ARG A 112 1.21 -9.83 10.48
CA ARG A 112 0.71 -10.84 11.44
C ARG A 112 -0.41 -10.28 12.33
N ILE A 113 -0.23 -9.07 12.87
CA ILE A 113 -1.24 -8.39 13.70
C ILE A 113 -2.52 -8.13 12.87
N LEU A 114 -2.40 -7.63 11.65
CA LEU A 114 -3.54 -7.40 10.75
C LEU A 114 -4.29 -8.70 10.43
N GLN A 115 -3.59 -9.80 10.23
CA GLN A 115 -4.21 -11.09 9.94
C GLN A 115 -4.90 -11.73 11.14
N SER A 116 -4.41 -11.47 12.36
CA SER A 116 -4.96 -12.05 13.59
C SER A 116 -6.24 -11.36 14.11
N ASP A 117 -6.59 -10.19 13.58
CA ASP A 117 -7.70 -9.38 14.08
C ASP A 117 -8.64 -8.92 12.97
N GLU A 118 -9.93 -9.29 13.07
CA GLU A 118 -10.95 -8.95 12.05
C GLU A 118 -11.28 -7.46 12.03
N THR A 119 -11.22 -6.77 13.16
CA THR A 119 -11.45 -5.32 13.24
C THR A 119 -10.39 -4.57 12.46
N LEU A 120 -9.12 -4.98 12.61
CA LEU A 120 -8.02 -4.41 11.84
C LEU A 120 -8.13 -4.72 10.34
N ARG A 121 -8.52 -5.94 9.95
CA ARG A 121 -8.76 -6.27 8.54
C ARG A 121 -9.83 -5.40 7.91
N ARG A 122 -10.94 -5.15 8.62
CA ARG A 122 -11.99 -4.22 8.17
C ARG A 122 -11.47 -2.78 8.07
N GLY A 123 -10.72 -2.32 9.08
CA GLY A 123 -10.10 -1.01 9.11
C GLY A 123 -9.14 -0.79 7.93
N GLU A 124 -8.37 -1.81 7.55
CA GLU A 124 -7.49 -1.79 6.39
C GLU A 124 -8.26 -1.67 5.08
N ARG A 125 -9.30 -2.51 4.88
CA ARG A 125 -10.17 -2.43 3.69
C ARG A 125 -10.84 -1.06 3.57
N ALA A 126 -11.29 -0.47 4.68
CA ALA A 126 -11.87 0.87 4.67
C ALA A 126 -10.87 1.97 4.26
N ARG A 127 -9.59 1.73 4.44
CA ARG A 127 -8.50 2.68 4.10
C ARG A 127 -7.86 2.42 2.73
N SER A 128 -8.32 1.40 1.98
CA SER A 128 -7.74 1.05 0.66
C SER A 128 -8.14 2.02 -0.46
N GLY A 129 -9.29 2.71 -0.34
CA GLY A 129 -9.85 3.56 -1.39
C GLY A 129 -8.86 4.58 -1.99
N PRO A 130 -8.06 5.32 -1.19
CA PRO A 130 -7.07 6.25 -1.74
C PRO A 130 -5.97 5.58 -2.59
N PHE A 131 -5.59 4.34 -2.30
CA PHE A 131 -4.64 3.57 -3.11
C PHE A 131 -5.28 3.12 -4.42
N GLU A 132 -6.52 2.64 -4.35
CA GLU A 132 -7.30 2.25 -5.52
C GLU A 132 -7.49 3.42 -6.48
N GLN A 133 -7.79 4.61 -5.95
CA GLN A 133 -7.94 5.83 -6.75
C GLN A 133 -6.65 6.19 -7.51
N LEU A 134 -5.47 6.10 -6.89
CA LEU A 134 -4.19 6.30 -7.57
C LEU A 134 -4.00 5.33 -8.74
N MET A 135 -4.38 4.08 -8.55
CA MET A 135 -4.29 3.07 -9.61
C MET A 135 -5.28 3.34 -10.73
N VAL A 136 -6.52 3.74 -10.41
CA VAL A 136 -7.52 4.13 -11.43
C VAL A 136 -6.99 5.25 -12.32
N GLU A 137 -6.43 6.31 -11.74
CA GLU A 137 -5.88 7.44 -12.46
C GLU A 137 -4.72 7.02 -13.38
N ALA A 138 -3.75 6.27 -12.86
CA ALA A 138 -2.60 5.82 -13.63
C ALA A 138 -2.97 4.82 -14.75
N ILE A 139 -3.95 3.93 -14.51
CA ILE A 139 -4.46 3.00 -15.53
C ILE A 139 -5.27 3.75 -16.59
N ALA A 140 -6.01 4.80 -16.22
CA ALA A 140 -6.73 5.64 -17.17
C ALA A 140 -5.75 6.33 -18.15
N GLU A 141 -4.61 6.81 -17.65
CA GLU A 141 -3.52 7.34 -18.49
C GLU A 141 -3.00 6.25 -19.46
N ASP A 142 -2.71 5.05 -18.94
CA ASP A 142 -2.22 3.92 -19.74
C ASP A 142 -3.18 3.50 -20.87
N LEU A 143 -4.48 3.59 -20.64
CA LEU A 143 -5.53 3.23 -21.59
C LEU A 143 -5.92 4.39 -22.51
N HIS A 144 -5.43 5.61 -22.27
CA HIS A 144 -5.94 6.85 -22.88
C HIS A 144 -7.48 6.91 -22.76
N ALA A 145 -7.98 6.62 -21.56
CA ALA A 145 -9.40 6.41 -21.30
C ALA A 145 -10.14 7.73 -21.13
N ASP A 146 -11.38 7.79 -21.62
CA ASP A 146 -12.28 8.91 -21.34
C ASP A 146 -12.72 8.91 -19.86
N PRO A 147 -13.17 10.06 -19.30
CA PRO A 147 -13.57 10.17 -17.88
C PRO A 147 -14.67 9.20 -17.46
N ASP A 148 -15.56 8.80 -18.39
CA ASP A 148 -16.68 7.88 -18.14
C ASP A 148 -16.32 6.40 -18.43
N ASP A 149 -15.06 6.11 -18.72
CA ASP A 149 -14.62 4.75 -19.02
C ASP A 149 -14.51 3.92 -17.74
N ILE A 150 -15.24 2.82 -17.66
CA ILE A 150 -15.24 1.93 -16.51
C ILE A 150 -14.00 1.00 -16.45
N ARG A 151 -13.26 0.84 -17.56
CA ARG A 151 -12.14 -0.10 -17.65
C ARG A 151 -11.03 0.17 -16.63
N PRO A 152 -10.60 1.42 -16.37
CA PRO A 152 -9.62 1.72 -15.33
C PRO A 152 -10.05 1.24 -13.94
N GLN A 153 -11.33 1.46 -13.57
CA GLN A 153 -11.86 1.00 -12.30
C GLN A 153 -11.89 -0.52 -12.20
N ILE A 154 -12.28 -1.23 -13.27
CA ILE A 154 -12.28 -2.70 -13.29
C ILE A 154 -10.87 -3.26 -13.09
N VAL A 155 -9.86 -2.72 -13.79
CA VAL A 155 -8.47 -3.18 -13.67
C VAL A 155 -7.90 -2.86 -12.30
N ALA A 156 -8.14 -1.66 -11.76
CA ALA A 156 -7.69 -1.27 -10.43
C ALA A 156 -8.32 -2.15 -9.33
N ALA A 157 -9.63 -2.41 -9.41
CA ALA A 157 -10.32 -3.29 -8.48
C ALA A 157 -9.81 -4.73 -8.56
N ALA A 158 -9.55 -5.26 -9.77
CA ALA A 158 -8.97 -6.57 -9.96
C ALA A 158 -7.55 -6.67 -9.36
N ALA A 159 -6.73 -5.63 -9.54
CA ALA A 159 -5.40 -5.55 -8.94
C ALA A 159 -5.47 -5.51 -7.41
N ALA A 160 -6.36 -4.69 -6.84
CA ALA A 160 -6.56 -4.60 -5.40
C ALA A 160 -7.04 -5.93 -4.79
N ALA A 161 -8.00 -6.61 -5.43
CA ALA A 161 -8.51 -7.91 -4.99
C ALA A 161 -7.42 -9.00 -5.04
N ALA A 162 -6.67 -9.05 -6.14
CA ALA A 162 -5.59 -10.01 -6.30
C ALA A 162 -4.47 -9.79 -5.27
N PHE A 163 -4.07 -8.53 -5.04
CA PHE A 163 -3.08 -8.18 -4.02
C PHE A 163 -3.55 -8.53 -2.61
N THR A 164 -4.83 -8.26 -2.28
CA THR A 164 -5.43 -8.66 -1.01
C THR A 164 -5.37 -10.17 -0.82
N THR A 165 -5.73 -10.95 -1.86
CA THR A 165 -5.70 -12.41 -1.83
C THR A 165 -4.28 -12.96 -1.58
N VAL A 166 -3.27 -12.40 -2.23
CA VAL A 166 -1.86 -12.79 -1.99
C VAL A 166 -1.42 -12.45 -0.57
N ARG A 167 -1.83 -11.29 -0.04
CA ARG A 167 -1.49 -10.87 1.32
C ARG A 167 -2.20 -11.67 2.41
N GLU A 168 -3.44 -12.08 2.17
CA GLU A 168 -4.23 -12.89 3.12
C GLU A 168 -3.76 -14.36 3.16
N ARG A 169 -2.88 -14.76 2.27
CA ARG A 169 -2.28 -16.08 2.31
C ARG A 169 -1.51 -16.27 3.62
N ASP A 170 -1.81 -17.36 4.32
CA ASP A 170 -1.22 -17.64 5.64
C ASP A 170 0.30 -17.88 5.53
N PRO A 171 1.15 -17.01 6.11
CA PRO A 171 2.59 -17.22 6.09
C PRO A 171 3.01 -18.39 6.99
N ALA A 172 2.18 -18.81 7.95
CA ALA A 172 2.48 -19.97 8.82
C ALA A 172 2.38 -21.30 8.06
N ALA A 173 1.76 -21.33 6.88
CA ALA A 173 1.70 -22.50 6.01
C ALA A 173 3.00 -22.72 5.20
N LEU A 174 3.97 -21.77 5.26
CA LEU A 174 5.20 -21.78 4.48
C LEU A 174 6.42 -21.71 5.41
N PRO A 175 7.53 -22.42 5.11
CA PRO A 175 8.81 -22.25 5.80
C PRO A 175 9.26 -20.78 5.73
N GLU A 176 9.83 -20.24 6.81
CA GLU A 176 10.23 -18.83 6.92
C GLU A 176 11.18 -18.35 5.80
N SER A 177 12.01 -19.25 5.26
CA SER A 177 12.94 -18.96 4.16
C SER A 177 12.28 -18.80 2.80
N ASP A 178 11.13 -19.46 2.56
CA ASP A 178 10.50 -19.53 1.24
C ASP A 178 9.35 -18.52 1.09
N SER A 179 8.93 -17.87 2.18
CA SER A 179 7.70 -17.07 2.19
C SER A 179 7.80 -15.78 1.35
N LEU A 180 8.99 -15.16 1.28
CA LEU A 180 9.19 -13.95 0.48
C LEU A 180 9.26 -14.28 -1.02
N GLU A 181 10.04 -15.29 -1.40
CA GLU A 181 10.18 -15.72 -2.79
C GLU A 181 8.83 -16.22 -3.35
N GLN A 182 8.11 -17.02 -2.59
CA GLN A 182 6.78 -17.51 -2.98
C GLN A 182 5.74 -16.38 -3.03
N THR A 183 5.83 -15.40 -2.14
CA THR A 183 4.97 -14.21 -2.20
C THR A 183 5.26 -13.40 -3.45
N MET A 184 6.53 -13.17 -3.79
CA MET A 184 6.92 -12.47 -5.01
C MET A 184 6.52 -13.23 -6.27
N ALA A 185 6.70 -14.56 -6.32
CA ALA A 185 6.24 -15.38 -7.42
C ALA A 185 4.71 -15.27 -7.63
N ALA A 186 3.93 -15.32 -6.55
CA ALA A 186 2.48 -15.14 -6.63
C ALA A 186 2.08 -13.73 -7.11
N ILE A 187 2.83 -12.70 -6.71
CA ILE A 187 2.64 -11.33 -7.21
C ILE A 187 2.96 -11.27 -8.72
N ASP A 188 4.07 -11.87 -9.16
CA ASP A 188 4.46 -11.90 -10.56
C ASP A 188 3.42 -12.64 -11.44
N ASP A 189 2.85 -13.74 -10.97
CA ASP A 189 1.76 -14.45 -11.66
C ASP A 189 0.51 -13.57 -11.80
N VAL A 190 0.12 -12.89 -10.72
CA VAL A 190 -1.01 -11.95 -10.74
C VAL A 190 -0.74 -10.79 -11.70
N MET A 191 0.46 -10.21 -11.65
CA MET A 191 0.83 -9.10 -12.54
C MET A 191 0.85 -9.54 -14.00
N HIS A 192 1.32 -10.75 -14.29
CA HIS A 192 1.28 -11.32 -15.64
C HIS A 192 -0.16 -11.45 -16.17
N PHE A 193 -1.06 -11.97 -15.36
CA PHE A 193 -2.49 -12.06 -15.69
C PHE A 193 -3.12 -10.69 -15.95
N LEU A 194 -2.89 -9.72 -15.06
CA LEU A 194 -3.44 -8.37 -15.16
C LEU A 194 -2.91 -7.61 -16.38
N ARG A 195 -1.60 -7.76 -16.70
CA ARG A 195 -1.00 -7.18 -17.91
C ARG A 195 -1.64 -7.72 -19.18
N GLY A 196 -1.83 -9.04 -19.28
CA GLY A 196 -2.53 -9.66 -20.40
C GLY A 196 -3.94 -9.10 -20.59
N GLY A 197 -4.68 -8.89 -19.49
CA GLY A 197 -5.99 -8.24 -19.50
C GLY A 197 -5.93 -6.78 -19.96
N LEU A 198 -4.97 -6.02 -19.45
CA LEU A 198 -4.77 -4.61 -19.83
C LEU A 198 -4.42 -4.46 -21.31
N ASP A 199 -3.54 -5.30 -21.83
CA ASP A 199 -3.15 -5.30 -23.26
C ASP A 199 -4.32 -5.66 -24.17
N ALA A 200 -5.15 -6.63 -23.79
CA ALA A 200 -6.38 -6.96 -24.50
C ALA A 200 -7.35 -5.77 -24.55
N LEU A 201 -7.51 -5.04 -23.44
CA LEU A 201 -8.36 -3.85 -23.38
C LEU A 201 -7.82 -2.70 -24.26
N ARG A 202 -6.49 -2.51 -24.33
CA ARG A 202 -5.84 -1.54 -25.21
C ARG A 202 -6.12 -1.84 -26.68
N GLN A 203 -5.98 -3.10 -27.10
CA GLN A 203 -6.22 -3.53 -28.49
C GLN A 203 -7.67 -3.30 -28.91
N HIS A 204 -8.64 -3.55 -28.05
CA HIS A 204 -10.06 -3.32 -28.33
C HIS A 204 -10.39 -1.83 -28.49
N SER A 205 -9.71 -0.94 -27.78
CA SER A 205 -9.89 0.52 -27.91
C SER A 205 -9.48 1.03 -29.29
N HIS A 206 -8.40 0.50 -29.85
CA HIS A 206 -7.95 0.87 -31.21
C HIS A 206 -8.84 0.32 -32.32
N ALA A 207 -9.50 -0.82 -32.10
CA ALA A 207 -10.41 -1.43 -33.08
C ALA A 207 -11.79 -0.75 -33.14
N SER A 208 -12.22 -0.06 -32.08
CA SER A 208 -13.55 0.54 -31.94
C SER A 208 -13.59 2.03 -32.31
N ALA A 209 -12.49 2.66 -32.69
CA ALA A 209 -12.48 4.05 -33.15
C ALA A 209 -13.26 4.15 -34.48
N PRO A 210 -14.38 4.93 -34.58
CA PRO A 210 -15.14 5.05 -35.78
C PRO A 210 -14.27 5.73 -36.83
N LYS A 211 -14.07 5.06 -38.02
CA LYS A 211 -13.47 5.68 -39.20
C LYS A 211 -14.27 6.95 -39.51
N ARG A 212 -13.68 8.12 -39.20
CA ARG A 212 -14.24 9.40 -39.64
C ARG A 212 -14.43 9.31 -41.14
N ALA A 213 -15.70 9.21 -41.56
CA ALA A 213 -16.08 9.25 -42.96
C ALA A 213 -15.59 10.58 -43.54
N SER A 214 -14.59 10.51 -44.41
CA SER A 214 -14.16 11.60 -45.25
C SER A 214 -15.31 11.92 -46.22
N LYS A 215 -16.18 12.87 -45.85
CA LYS A 215 -17.05 13.52 -46.81
C LYS A 215 -16.21 14.51 -47.60
N ARG A 216 -15.72 14.07 -48.76
CA ARG A 216 -15.38 14.97 -49.82
C ARG A 216 -16.67 15.35 -50.56
N SER A 217 -16.93 16.60 -50.70
CA SER A 217 -17.63 17.25 -51.81
C SER A 217 -16.98 18.57 -52.07
#